data_4fd0c5e821afce9fe715efd428af1d68
#
_entry.id   4fd0c5e821afce9fe715efd428af1d68
#
_cell.length_a   1.000
_cell.length_b   1.000
_cell.length_c   1.000
_cell.angle_alpha   90.00
_cell.angle_beta   90.00
_cell.angle_gamma   90.00
#
_symmetry.space_group_name_H-M   'P 1'
#
loop_
_entity.id
_entity.type
_entity.pdbx_description
1 polymer ?
#
loop_
_entity_poly.entity_id
_entity_poly.type
_entity_poly.pdbx_seq_one_letter_code
_entity_poly.pdbx_strand_id
1 'polypeptide(L)'
;VGGDASWEICRSALAGDTVEGLFAPAVLAFESGNSEHLQQVMNAMGTDREKARTVISALGWLPYEQARPRIEQLLAEESPVHRYIGMAACAIHRHDPGPQLTRAVNDTSPLLMARGLRAYGELGRGCELNDFRLQEYLTDHDDEIRFSAAWSASLAGIGTAVGVLRGFVASSSRYAEKALNVSVRCMRPESARAWQRELAQSSETIRFAAIGAGALGDPSLVPWLIDRMDTPTIARVAGEALTMITGIDIELEELAGTRPEGFNAGPTDDPKDLNVAMDADENLPWPDADLVAAWWGKNKGRFQSGTRHFLGKPVSPEHLRLALKTGLQRQRAAAALELARMNPGRPMFEVRAPAARQRKEVAAI
;
A
#
# COMPACT_ATOMS: atom_id res chain seq x y z
N VAL A 1 -13.91 -4.25 28.54
CA VAL A 1 -13.81 -3.02 29.30
C VAL A 1 -14.97 -2.06 28.97
N GLY A 2 -16.12 -2.16 29.06
CA GLY A 2 -17.22 -1.23 28.77
C GLY A 2 -18.60 -1.84 28.99
N GLY A 3 -18.69 -3.15 29.01
CA GLY A 3 -19.93 -3.86 29.29
C GLY A 3 -21.10 -3.45 28.37
N ASP A 4 -22.31 -3.69 28.88
CA ASP A 4 -23.55 -3.44 28.13
C ASP A 4 -23.78 -1.97 27.75
N ALA A 5 -23.27 -1.01 28.56
CA ALA A 5 -23.42 0.42 28.26
C ALA A 5 -22.65 0.84 26.98
N SER A 6 -21.46 0.30 26.76
CA SER A 6 -20.70 0.55 25.53
C SER A 6 -21.36 -0.08 24.31
N TRP A 7 -21.99 -1.24 24.51
CA TRP A 7 -22.73 -1.88 23.41
C TRP A 7 -23.97 -1.09 22.99
N GLU A 8 -24.70 -0.48 23.92
CA GLU A 8 -25.87 0.36 23.59
C GLU A 8 -25.49 1.54 22.68
N ILE A 9 -24.34 2.19 22.96
CA ILE A 9 -23.83 3.24 22.08
C ILE A 9 -23.49 2.68 20.70
N CYS A 10 -22.82 1.53 20.65
CA CYS A 10 -22.46 0.85 19.40
C CYS A 10 -23.71 0.41 18.60
N ARG A 11 -24.75 -0.06 19.26
CA ARG A 11 -26.02 -0.43 18.63
C ARG A 11 -26.68 0.76 17.93
N SER A 12 -26.61 1.95 18.53
CA SER A 12 -27.09 3.18 17.89
C SER A 12 -26.28 3.52 16.62
N ALA A 13 -24.95 3.31 16.64
CA ALA A 13 -24.10 3.51 15.48
C ALA A 13 -24.41 2.51 14.34
N LEU A 14 -24.69 1.25 14.68
CA LEU A 14 -25.11 0.24 13.69
C LEU A 14 -26.42 0.59 12.99
N ALA A 15 -27.36 1.20 13.73
CA ALA A 15 -28.67 1.64 13.20
C ALA A 15 -28.53 2.75 12.15
N GLY A 16 -27.43 3.51 12.15
CA GLY A 16 -27.12 4.53 11.13
C GLY A 16 -26.74 3.96 9.77
N ASP A 17 -26.50 2.67 9.66
CA ASP A 17 -26.19 1.92 8.42
C ASP A 17 -25.02 2.51 7.60
N THR A 18 -24.08 3.18 8.25
CA THR A 18 -22.89 3.76 7.60
C THR A 18 -21.65 2.86 7.72
N VAL A 19 -20.70 3.02 6.82
CA VAL A 19 -19.42 2.29 6.84
C VAL A 19 -18.62 2.64 8.10
N GLU A 20 -18.61 3.92 8.48
CA GLU A 20 -17.87 4.45 9.65
C GLU A 20 -18.47 3.95 10.96
N GLY A 21 -19.79 3.82 11.04
CA GLY A 21 -20.52 3.36 12.21
C GLY A 21 -20.27 1.90 12.58
N LEU A 22 -19.65 1.11 11.68
CA LEU A 22 -19.46 -0.33 11.86
C LEU A 22 -18.17 -0.71 12.61
N PHE A 23 -17.12 0.14 12.59
CA PHE A 23 -15.80 -0.25 13.11
C PHE A 23 -15.80 -0.53 14.63
N ALA A 24 -16.24 0.42 15.45
CA ALA A 24 -16.23 0.27 16.89
C ALA A 24 -17.14 -0.87 17.39
N PRO A 25 -18.39 -1.02 16.89
CA PRO A 25 -19.21 -2.18 17.17
C PRO A 25 -18.52 -3.51 16.81
N ALA A 26 -17.87 -3.59 15.65
CA ALA A 26 -17.17 -4.79 15.21
C ALA A 26 -16.01 -5.14 16.15
N VAL A 27 -15.19 -4.15 16.57
CA VAL A 27 -14.12 -4.38 17.56
C VAL A 27 -14.68 -4.94 18.87
N LEU A 28 -15.71 -4.30 19.42
CA LEU A 28 -16.30 -4.74 20.68
C LEU A 28 -16.96 -6.14 20.59
N ALA A 29 -17.66 -6.41 19.49
CA ALA A 29 -18.28 -7.72 19.28
C ALA A 29 -17.23 -8.84 19.19
N PHE A 30 -16.12 -8.61 18.45
CA PHE A 30 -15.04 -9.58 18.32
C PHE A 30 -14.23 -9.72 19.61
N GLU A 31 -14.02 -8.63 20.35
CA GLU A 31 -13.31 -8.66 21.64
C GLU A 31 -14.10 -9.43 22.70
N SER A 32 -15.41 -9.21 22.78
CA SER A 32 -16.29 -9.88 23.76
C SER A 32 -16.61 -11.32 23.41
N GLY A 33 -16.60 -11.66 22.11
CA GLY A 33 -17.07 -12.96 21.63
C GLY A 33 -18.56 -13.20 21.79
N ASN A 34 -19.35 -12.16 22.14
CA ASN A 34 -20.80 -12.28 22.32
C ASN A 34 -21.47 -12.59 20.97
N SER A 35 -22.14 -13.74 20.90
CA SER A 35 -22.74 -14.25 19.66
C SER A 35 -23.85 -13.36 19.10
N GLU A 36 -24.62 -12.69 19.95
CA GLU A 36 -25.67 -11.77 19.52
C GLU A 36 -25.08 -10.50 18.92
N HIS A 37 -24.05 -9.91 19.58
CA HIS A 37 -23.32 -8.75 19.05
C HIS A 37 -22.65 -9.06 17.72
N LEU A 38 -22.00 -10.22 17.60
CA LEU A 38 -21.40 -10.70 16.35
C LEU A 38 -22.44 -10.80 15.24
N GLN A 39 -23.62 -11.38 15.54
CA GLN A 39 -24.69 -11.50 14.55
C GLN A 39 -25.21 -10.12 14.10
N GLN A 40 -25.35 -9.16 15.02
CA GLN A 40 -25.79 -7.80 14.68
C GLN A 40 -24.77 -7.11 13.77
N VAL A 41 -23.47 -7.22 14.06
CA VAL A 41 -22.41 -6.68 13.20
C VAL A 41 -22.41 -7.31 11.80
N MET A 42 -22.53 -8.64 11.72
CA MET A 42 -22.55 -9.34 10.44
C MET A 42 -23.80 -9.04 9.63
N ASN A 43 -24.96 -8.85 10.27
CA ASN A 43 -26.19 -8.44 9.62
C ASN A 43 -26.07 -7.00 9.08
N ALA A 44 -25.51 -6.08 9.86
CA ALA A 44 -25.28 -4.69 9.42
C ALA A 44 -24.25 -4.59 8.28
N MET A 45 -23.27 -5.47 8.26
CA MET A 45 -22.33 -5.57 7.14
C MET A 45 -23.02 -6.08 5.87
N GLY A 46 -23.85 -7.10 5.99
CA GLY A 46 -24.50 -7.76 4.84
C GLY A 46 -23.47 -8.29 3.83
N THR A 47 -23.67 -7.93 2.56
CA THR A 47 -22.75 -8.26 1.46
C THR A 47 -21.96 -7.07 0.93
N ASP A 48 -22.06 -5.91 1.61
CA ASP A 48 -21.37 -4.68 1.21
C ASP A 48 -19.86 -4.83 1.36
N ARG A 49 -19.14 -4.55 0.27
CA ARG A 49 -17.68 -4.70 0.22
C ARG A 49 -16.93 -3.66 1.07
N GLU A 50 -17.45 -2.45 1.20
CA GLU A 50 -16.81 -1.41 2.01
C GLU A 50 -17.00 -1.69 3.49
N LYS A 51 -18.19 -2.10 3.89
CA LYS A 51 -18.48 -2.58 5.24
C LYS A 51 -17.65 -3.83 5.58
N ALA A 52 -17.46 -4.76 4.64
CA ALA A 52 -16.58 -5.90 4.84
C ALA A 52 -15.12 -5.47 5.12
N ARG A 53 -14.62 -4.41 4.47
CA ARG A 53 -13.28 -3.83 4.77
C ARG A 53 -13.21 -3.28 6.19
N THR A 54 -14.28 -2.68 6.69
CA THR A 54 -14.36 -2.20 8.07
C THR A 54 -14.30 -3.36 9.06
N VAL A 55 -15.02 -4.45 8.80
CA VAL A 55 -14.97 -5.68 9.60
C VAL A 55 -13.57 -6.31 9.59
N ILE A 56 -12.90 -6.35 8.43
CA ILE A 56 -11.51 -6.79 8.29
C ILE A 56 -10.58 -5.92 9.14
N SER A 57 -10.77 -4.60 9.12
CA SER A 57 -9.98 -3.66 9.91
C SER A 57 -10.15 -3.88 11.40
N ALA A 58 -11.37 -4.15 11.85
CA ALA A 58 -11.68 -4.47 13.25
C ALA A 58 -10.99 -5.78 13.70
N LEU A 59 -11.04 -6.84 12.88
CA LEU A 59 -10.31 -8.08 13.14
C LEU A 59 -8.78 -7.84 13.17
N GLY A 60 -8.26 -6.99 12.29
CA GLY A 60 -6.84 -6.61 12.25
C GLY A 60 -6.40 -5.74 13.43
N TRP A 61 -7.33 -5.04 14.09
CA TRP A 61 -7.08 -4.23 15.29
C TRP A 61 -6.78 -5.08 16.51
N LEU A 62 -7.45 -6.20 16.66
CA LEU A 62 -7.32 -7.10 17.80
C LEU A 62 -5.99 -7.89 17.76
N PRO A 63 -5.48 -8.36 18.90
CA PRO A 63 -4.46 -9.41 18.93
C PRO A 63 -4.94 -10.65 18.17
N TYR A 64 -4.03 -11.32 17.45
CA TYR A 64 -4.39 -12.48 16.62
C TYR A 64 -5.12 -13.57 17.44
N GLU A 65 -4.63 -13.87 18.64
CA GLU A 65 -5.20 -14.92 19.49
C GLU A 65 -6.68 -14.65 19.86
N GLN A 66 -7.07 -13.38 19.94
CA GLN A 66 -8.48 -13.00 20.18
C GLN A 66 -9.31 -13.08 18.87
N ALA A 67 -8.74 -12.66 17.75
CA ALA A 67 -9.42 -12.66 16.46
C ALA A 67 -9.51 -14.07 15.83
N ARG A 68 -8.57 -14.95 16.16
CA ARG A 68 -8.37 -16.27 15.54
C ARG A 68 -9.62 -17.13 15.49
N PRO A 69 -10.37 -17.36 16.58
CA PRO A 69 -11.55 -18.24 16.52
C PRO A 69 -12.58 -17.76 15.49
N ARG A 70 -12.77 -16.44 15.39
CA ARG A 70 -13.69 -15.86 14.42
C ARG A 70 -13.14 -15.92 13.01
N ILE A 71 -11.84 -15.70 12.81
CA ILE A 71 -11.18 -15.84 11.52
C ILE A 71 -11.33 -17.27 10.99
N GLU A 72 -11.06 -18.27 11.81
CA GLU A 72 -11.21 -19.69 11.45
C GLU A 72 -12.67 -20.04 11.10
N GLN A 73 -13.63 -19.51 11.85
CA GLN A 73 -15.05 -19.67 11.55
C GLN A 73 -15.41 -19.06 10.19
N LEU A 74 -15.00 -17.79 9.93
CA LEU A 74 -15.26 -17.09 8.66
C LEU A 74 -14.67 -17.81 7.45
N LEU A 75 -13.48 -18.40 7.59
CA LEU A 75 -12.85 -19.20 6.54
C LEU A 75 -13.60 -20.49 6.22
N ALA A 76 -14.37 -21.03 7.16
CA ALA A 76 -15.13 -22.27 7.02
C ALA A 76 -16.55 -22.05 6.49
N GLU A 77 -17.06 -20.82 6.49
CA GLU A 77 -18.42 -20.50 6.08
C GLU A 77 -18.63 -20.68 4.56
N GLU A 78 -19.89 -20.91 4.15
CA GLU A 78 -20.25 -21.07 2.72
C GLU A 78 -20.20 -19.72 1.97
N SER A 79 -20.47 -18.61 2.65
CA SER A 79 -20.48 -17.28 2.05
C SER A 79 -19.10 -16.86 1.53
N PRO A 80 -18.94 -16.55 0.23
CA PRO A 80 -17.67 -16.06 -0.31
C PRO A 80 -17.20 -14.76 0.34
N VAL A 81 -18.12 -13.88 0.76
CA VAL A 81 -17.80 -12.62 1.45
C VAL A 81 -17.23 -12.91 2.83
N HIS A 82 -17.79 -13.87 3.57
CA HIS A 82 -17.25 -14.26 4.87
C HIS A 82 -15.85 -14.87 4.74
N ARG A 83 -15.64 -15.77 3.77
CA ARG A 83 -14.32 -16.33 3.49
C ARG A 83 -13.32 -15.25 3.04
N TYR A 84 -13.76 -14.25 2.26
CA TYR A 84 -12.96 -13.09 1.91
C TYR A 84 -12.48 -12.32 3.15
N ILE A 85 -13.36 -12.08 4.12
CA ILE A 85 -13.03 -11.43 5.38
C ILE A 85 -12.01 -12.26 6.17
N GLY A 86 -12.25 -13.55 6.33
CA GLY A 86 -11.33 -14.46 7.02
C GLY A 86 -9.95 -14.49 6.37
N MET A 87 -9.89 -14.59 5.03
CA MET A 87 -8.64 -14.56 4.25
C MET A 87 -7.90 -13.23 4.40
N ALA A 88 -8.61 -12.11 4.35
CA ALA A 88 -8.02 -10.79 4.53
C ALA A 88 -7.49 -10.59 5.96
N ALA A 89 -8.22 -11.06 6.96
CA ALA A 89 -7.79 -10.98 8.36
C ALA A 89 -6.54 -11.84 8.62
N CYS A 90 -6.46 -13.09 8.08
CA CYS A 90 -5.24 -13.89 8.12
C CYS A 90 -4.06 -13.13 7.54
N ALA A 91 -4.23 -12.54 6.35
CA ALA A 91 -3.16 -11.82 5.68
C ALA A 91 -2.71 -10.57 6.45
N ILE A 92 -3.63 -9.80 7.06
CA ILE A 92 -3.29 -8.66 7.93
C ILE A 92 -2.47 -9.11 9.14
N HIS A 93 -2.80 -10.24 9.73
CA HIS A 93 -2.06 -10.81 10.86
C HIS A 93 -0.77 -11.53 10.44
N ARG A 94 -0.51 -11.65 9.13
CA ARG A 94 0.61 -12.46 8.58
C ARG A 94 0.56 -13.91 9.08
N HIS A 95 -0.65 -14.41 9.29
CA HIS A 95 -0.90 -15.80 9.66
C HIS A 95 -1.30 -16.62 8.43
N ASP A 96 -0.62 -17.74 8.23
CA ASP A 96 -0.89 -18.63 7.10
C ASP A 96 -2.21 -19.39 7.30
N PRO A 97 -3.22 -19.20 6.43
CA PRO A 97 -4.49 -19.92 6.51
C PRO A 97 -4.38 -21.38 6.00
N GLY A 98 -3.19 -21.86 5.67
CA GLY A 98 -2.96 -23.22 5.20
C GLY A 98 -3.71 -23.53 3.91
N PRO A 99 -4.43 -24.69 3.84
CA PRO A 99 -5.16 -25.10 2.63
C PRO A 99 -6.25 -24.12 2.17
N GLN A 100 -6.73 -23.25 3.05
CA GLN A 100 -7.73 -22.24 2.70
C GLN A 100 -7.20 -21.22 1.69
N LEU A 101 -5.88 -20.96 1.68
CA LEU A 101 -5.26 -20.07 0.70
C LEU A 101 -5.40 -20.64 -0.73
N THR A 102 -5.08 -21.92 -0.91
CA THR A 102 -5.25 -22.62 -2.20
C THR A 102 -6.71 -22.72 -2.61
N ARG A 103 -7.64 -22.94 -1.65
CA ARG A 103 -9.07 -22.91 -1.95
C ARG A 103 -9.54 -21.55 -2.43
N ALA A 104 -9.07 -20.47 -1.82
CA ALA A 104 -9.46 -19.11 -2.19
C ALA A 104 -9.11 -18.76 -3.65
N VAL A 105 -7.91 -19.12 -4.11
CA VAL A 105 -7.51 -18.83 -5.51
C VAL A 105 -8.21 -19.74 -6.54
N ASN A 106 -8.84 -20.82 -6.09
CA ASN A 106 -9.63 -21.73 -6.93
C ASN A 106 -11.15 -21.52 -6.78
N ASP A 107 -11.56 -20.48 -6.05
CA ASP A 107 -12.97 -20.19 -5.82
C ASP A 107 -13.63 -19.57 -7.06
N THR A 108 -14.94 -19.69 -7.15
CA THR A 108 -15.73 -19.06 -8.23
C THR A 108 -15.97 -17.56 -7.99
N SER A 109 -15.73 -17.07 -6.78
CA SER A 109 -15.86 -15.66 -6.43
C SER A 109 -14.59 -14.88 -6.82
N PRO A 110 -14.67 -13.93 -7.80
CA PRO A 110 -13.52 -13.12 -8.19
C PRO A 110 -12.93 -12.33 -7.01
N LEU A 111 -13.78 -11.84 -6.10
CA LEU A 111 -13.36 -11.13 -4.90
C LEU A 111 -12.46 -11.98 -3.99
N LEU A 112 -12.87 -13.22 -3.72
CA LEU A 112 -12.11 -14.14 -2.87
C LEU A 112 -10.84 -14.63 -3.59
N MET A 113 -10.92 -14.90 -4.89
CA MET A 113 -9.77 -15.28 -5.72
C MET A 113 -8.70 -14.19 -5.71
N ALA A 114 -9.06 -12.94 -6.00
CA ALA A 114 -8.14 -11.81 -5.97
C ALA A 114 -7.51 -11.62 -4.57
N ARG A 115 -8.30 -11.78 -3.50
CA ARG A 115 -7.80 -11.70 -2.13
C ARG A 115 -6.80 -12.81 -1.80
N GLY A 116 -7.08 -14.03 -2.22
CA GLY A 116 -6.18 -15.17 -2.08
C GLY A 116 -4.85 -14.95 -2.81
N LEU A 117 -4.93 -14.54 -4.08
CA LEU A 117 -3.75 -14.20 -4.89
C LEU A 117 -2.90 -13.11 -4.21
N ARG A 118 -3.54 -12.07 -3.67
CA ARG A 118 -2.86 -11.02 -2.92
C ARG A 118 -2.21 -11.55 -1.64
N ALA A 119 -2.88 -12.46 -0.92
CA ALA A 119 -2.37 -13.06 0.30
C ALA A 119 -1.10 -13.89 0.07
N TYR A 120 -0.95 -14.54 -1.08
CA TYR A 120 0.29 -15.24 -1.42
C TYR A 120 1.52 -14.32 -1.34
N GLY A 121 1.45 -13.11 -1.88
CA GLY A 121 2.56 -12.14 -1.79
C GLY A 121 2.75 -11.59 -0.39
N GLU A 122 1.65 -11.27 0.31
CA GLU A 122 1.71 -10.71 1.67
C GLU A 122 2.25 -11.70 2.71
N LEU A 123 2.01 -13.00 2.50
CA LEU A 123 2.48 -14.09 3.37
C LEU A 123 3.86 -14.65 2.96
N GLY A 124 4.48 -14.11 1.89
CA GLY A 124 5.76 -14.61 1.39
C GLY A 124 5.65 -15.95 0.67
N ARG A 125 4.46 -16.37 0.24
CA ARG A 125 4.20 -17.62 -0.49
C ARG A 125 4.11 -17.43 -2.01
N GLY A 126 4.47 -16.23 -2.51
CA GLY A 126 4.34 -15.87 -3.93
C GLY A 126 5.05 -16.83 -4.89
N CYS A 127 6.12 -17.49 -4.47
CA CYS A 127 6.82 -18.50 -5.29
C CYS A 127 5.94 -19.70 -5.65
N GLU A 128 4.93 -20.03 -4.84
CA GLU A 128 3.98 -21.12 -5.09
C GLU A 128 3.03 -20.81 -6.25
N LEU A 129 2.95 -19.54 -6.68
CA LEU A 129 2.19 -19.13 -7.86
C LEU A 129 2.91 -19.46 -9.17
N ASN A 130 4.17 -19.90 -9.13
CA ASN A 130 4.97 -20.22 -10.32
C ASN A 130 4.61 -21.59 -10.89
N ASP A 131 3.34 -21.81 -11.16
CA ASP A 131 2.81 -22.98 -11.85
C ASP A 131 2.08 -22.55 -13.13
N PHE A 132 1.54 -23.50 -13.89
CA PHE A 132 0.84 -23.22 -15.14
C PHE A 132 -0.39 -22.30 -14.97
N ARG A 133 -0.98 -22.22 -13.77
CA ARG A 133 -2.16 -21.41 -13.51
C ARG A 133 -1.83 -19.93 -13.31
N LEU A 134 -0.59 -19.57 -12.97
CA LEU A 134 -0.20 -18.16 -12.89
C LEU A 134 -0.50 -17.42 -14.20
N GLN A 135 -0.24 -18.06 -15.34
CA GLN A 135 -0.51 -17.46 -16.65
C GLN A 135 -2.00 -17.17 -16.85
N GLU A 136 -2.89 -18.03 -16.35
CA GLU A 136 -4.34 -17.79 -16.39
C GLU A 136 -4.69 -16.53 -15.61
N TYR A 137 -4.20 -16.39 -14.37
CA TYR A 137 -4.46 -15.20 -13.55
C TYR A 137 -3.85 -13.93 -14.14
N LEU A 138 -2.67 -14.00 -14.77
CA LEU A 138 -2.02 -12.85 -15.40
C LEU A 138 -2.74 -12.35 -16.65
N THR A 139 -3.62 -13.15 -17.24
CA THR A 139 -4.43 -12.81 -18.43
C THR A 139 -5.93 -12.75 -18.13
N ASP A 140 -6.32 -12.83 -16.87
CA ASP A 140 -7.72 -12.77 -16.44
C ASP A 140 -8.39 -11.44 -16.86
N HIS A 141 -9.69 -11.49 -17.11
CA HIS A 141 -10.48 -10.30 -17.46
C HIS A 141 -10.69 -9.35 -16.27
N ASP A 142 -10.73 -9.89 -15.05
CA ASP A 142 -10.86 -9.09 -13.83
C ASP A 142 -9.53 -8.44 -13.48
N ASP A 143 -9.52 -7.10 -13.45
CA ASP A 143 -8.36 -6.29 -13.12
C ASP A 143 -7.80 -6.57 -11.71
N GLU A 144 -8.67 -6.91 -10.74
CA GLU A 144 -8.24 -7.17 -9.37
C GLU A 144 -7.54 -8.53 -9.24
N ILE A 145 -8.02 -9.54 -9.96
CA ILE A 145 -7.36 -10.85 -10.08
C ILE A 145 -6.01 -10.67 -10.75
N ARG A 146 -6.00 -10.05 -11.93
CA ARG A 146 -4.79 -9.83 -12.73
C ARG A 146 -3.73 -9.03 -11.98
N PHE A 147 -4.15 -7.93 -11.32
CA PHE A 147 -3.26 -7.11 -10.51
C PHE A 147 -2.71 -7.88 -9.29
N SER A 148 -3.56 -8.59 -8.55
CA SER A 148 -3.17 -9.31 -7.34
C SER A 148 -2.18 -10.44 -7.65
N ALA A 149 -2.41 -11.18 -8.73
CA ALA A 149 -1.49 -12.21 -9.22
C ALA A 149 -0.14 -11.60 -9.61
N ALA A 150 -0.15 -10.56 -10.45
CA ALA A 150 1.05 -9.91 -10.94
C ALA A 150 1.87 -9.27 -9.81
N TRP A 151 1.21 -8.64 -8.85
CA TRP A 151 1.84 -8.05 -7.69
C TRP A 151 2.58 -9.11 -6.83
N SER A 152 1.89 -10.19 -6.50
CA SER A 152 2.44 -11.26 -5.65
C SER A 152 3.58 -12.02 -6.34
N ALA A 153 3.40 -12.34 -7.63
CA ALA A 153 4.41 -13.01 -8.44
C ALA A 153 5.66 -12.14 -8.64
N SER A 154 5.50 -10.82 -8.85
CA SER A 154 6.63 -9.90 -9.00
C SER A 154 7.47 -9.81 -7.72
N LEU A 155 6.84 -9.77 -6.55
CA LEU A 155 7.56 -9.78 -5.27
C LEU A 155 8.31 -11.10 -5.03
N ALA A 156 7.79 -12.19 -5.56
CA ALA A 156 8.46 -13.50 -5.52
C ALA A 156 9.58 -13.66 -6.57
N GLY A 157 9.84 -12.62 -7.38
CA GLY A 157 10.90 -12.64 -8.40
C GLY A 157 10.48 -13.22 -9.74
N ILE A 158 9.19 -13.47 -9.99
CA ILE A 158 8.68 -13.98 -11.27
C ILE A 158 8.60 -12.82 -12.27
N GLY A 159 9.62 -12.68 -13.11
CA GLY A 159 9.84 -11.51 -13.97
C GLY A 159 8.75 -11.26 -15.02
N THR A 160 8.06 -12.29 -15.50
CA THR A 160 6.97 -12.18 -16.48
C THR A 160 5.80 -11.33 -15.95
N ALA A 161 5.55 -11.35 -14.65
CA ALA A 161 4.49 -10.61 -13.99
C ALA A 161 4.69 -9.07 -14.01
N VAL A 162 5.95 -8.61 -14.09
CA VAL A 162 6.26 -7.17 -14.14
C VAL A 162 5.67 -6.51 -15.39
N GLY A 163 5.63 -7.23 -16.53
CA GLY A 163 5.00 -6.72 -17.77
C GLY A 163 3.52 -6.40 -17.58
N VAL A 164 2.79 -7.24 -16.85
CA VAL A 164 1.37 -7.04 -16.54
C VAL A 164 1.18 -5.81 -15.65
N LEU A 165 2.02 -5.63 -14.63
CA LEU A 165 1.98 -4.43 -13.77
C LEU A 165 2.24 -3.15 -14.55
N ARG A 166 3.17 -3.15 -15.51
CA ARG A 166 3.41 -1.99 -16.39
C ARG A 166 2.18 -1.61 -17.21
N GLY A 167 1.38 -2.59 -17.65
CA GLY A 167 0.11 -2.36 -18.33
C GLY A 167 -0.88 -1.54 -17.49
N PHE A 168 -0.95 -1.78 -16.19
CA PHE A 168 -1.80 -0.99 -15.29
C PHE A 168 -1.35 0.47 -15.15
N VAL A 169 -0.04 0.74 -15.27
CA VAL A 169 0.48 2.11 -15.26
C VAL A 169 0.14 2.81 -16.58
N ALA A 170 0.33 2.13 -17.71
CA ALA A 170 0.04 2.68 -19.03
C ALA A 170 -1.45 3.05 -19.23
N SER A 171 -2.36 2.30 -18.59
CA SER A 171 -3.81 2.59 -18.65
C SER A 171 -4.30 3.55 -17.57
N SER A 172 -3.42 4.14 -16.77
CA SER A 172 -3.77 5.01 -15.63
C SER A 172 -4.83 4.38 -14.70
N SER A 173 -4.76 3.06 -14.53
CA SER A 173 -5.68 2.28 -13.72
C SER A 173 -5.63 2.72 -12.24
N ARG A 174 -6.70 2.44 -11.48
CA ARG A 174 -6.71 2.59 -10.01
C ARG A 174 -5.58 1.82 -9.29
N TYR A 175 -4.92 0.91 -9.98
CA TYR A 175 -3.76 0.16 -9.49
C TYR A 175 -2.42 0.75 -9.92
N ALA A 176 -2.41 1.79 -10.77
CA ALA A 176 -1.22 2.29 -11.46
C ALA A 176 -0.06 2.61 -10.51
N GLU A 177 -0.31 3.38 -9.45
CA GLU A 177 0.74 3.73 -8.49
C GLU A 177 1.30 2.52 -7.73
N LYS A 178 0.42 1.59 -7.30
CA LYS A 178 0.84 0.35 -6.63
C LYS A 178 1.62 -0.56 -7.57
N ALA A 179 1.21 -0.65 -8.82
CA ALA A 179 1.87 -1.40 -9.87
C ALA A 179 3.26 -0.82 -10.19
N LEU A 180 3.34 0.51 -10.35
CA LEU A 180 4.59 1.24 -10.56
C LEU A 180 5.60 0.97 -9.45
N ASN A 181 5.15 1.11 -8.19
CA ASN A 181 6.00 0.93 -7.02
C ASN A 181 6.65 -0.46 -6.95
N VAL A 182 5.94 -1.51 -7.33
CA VAL A 182 6.50 -2.86 -7.39
C VAL A 182 7.36 -3.05 -8.63
N SER A 183 6.86 -2.64 -9.82
CA SER A 183 7.56 -2.84 -11.09
C SER A 183 8.97 -2.25 -11.08
N VAL A 184 9.09 -0.97 -10.69
CA VAL A 184 10.37 -0.25 -10.66
C VAL A 184 11.38 -0.96 -9.76
N ARG A 185 10.93 -1.47 -8.61
CA ARG A 185 11.79 -2.19 -7.66
C ARG A 185 12.21 -3.57 -8.15
N CYS A 186 11.39 -4.22 -8.97
CA CYS A 186 11.66 -5.56 -9.51
C CYS A 186 12.44 -5.54 -10.83
N MET A 187 12.50 -4.40 -11.51
CA MET A 187 13.25 -4.25 -12.75
C MET A 187 14.75 -4.08 -12.50
N ARG A 188 15.57 -4.38 -13.54
CA ARG A 188 16.99 -3.98 -13.55
C ARG A 188 17.06 -2.44 -13.61
N PRO A 189 18.02 -1.81 -12.91
CA PRO A 189 18.10 -0.35 -12.82
C PRO A 189 18.10 0.36 -14.18
N GLU A 190 18.79 -0.20 -15.18
CA GLU A 190 18.86 0.38 -16.54
C GLU A 190 17.48 0.37 -17.21
N SER A 191 16.74 -0.75 -17.08
CA SER A 191 15.39 -0.89 -17.63
C SER A 191 14.39 0.03 -16.92
N ALA A 192 14.53 0.17 -15.61
CA ALA A 192 13.68 1.06 -14.82
C ALA A 192 13.93 2.53 -15.17
N ARG A 193 15.20 2.95 -15.39
CA ARG A 193 15.54 4.29 -15.90
C ARG A 193 14.99 4.55 -17.30
N ALA A 194 15.07 3.55 -18.18
CA ALA A 194 14.50 3.69 -19.52
C ALA A 194 12.98 3.89 -19.46
N TRP A 195 12.31 3.12 -18.62
CA TRP A 195 10.86 3.24 -18.45
C TRP A 195 10.47 4.55 -17.77
N GLN A 196 11.22 5.02 -16.77
CA GLN A 196 11.00 6.33 -16.16
C GLN A 196 11.08 7.46 -17.20
N ARG A 197 12.07 7.42 -18.12
CA ARG A 197 12.19 8.39 -19.22
C ARG A 197 11.01 8.32 -20.19
N GLU A 198 10.51 7.13 -20.48
CA GLU A 198 9.30 6.92 -21.29
C GLU A 198 8.08 7.59 -20.65
N LEU A 199 7.85 7.31 -19.35
CA LEU A 199 6.75 7.92 -18.57
C LEU A 199 6.87 9.46 -18.49
N ALA A 200 8.08 9.99 -18.49
CA ALA A 200 8.33 11.43 -18.42
C ALA A 200 7.99 12.19 -19.72
N GLN A 201 7.70 11.51 -20.82
CA GLN A 201 7.40 12.13 -22.12
C GLN A 201 5.94 12.58 -22.28
N SER A 202 5.04 12.10 -21.43
CA SER A 202 3.61 12.44 -21.49
C SER A 202 3.15 13.16 -20.23
N SER A 203 2.33 14.20 -20.39
CA SER A 203 1.65 14.89 -19.29
C SER A 203 0.74 13.97 -18.47
N GLU A 204 0.21 12.92 -19.05
CA GLU A 204 -0.64 11.93 -18.39
C GLU A 204 0.14 11.01 -17.44
N THR A 205 1.41 10.73 -17.76
CA THR A 205 2.24 9.77 -17.02
C THR A 205 3.42 10.40 -16.28
N ILE A 206 3.67 11.70 -16.44
CA ILE A 206 4.81 12.40 -15.82
C ILE A 206 4.77 12.32 -14.28
N ARG A 207 3.58 12.30 -13.67
CA ARG A 207 3.43 12.06 -12.24
C ARG A 207 3.97 10.68 -11.84
N PHE A 208 3.68 9.66 -12.63
CA PHE A 208 4.24 8.32 -12.41
C PHE A 208 5.74 8.27 -12.63
N ALA A 209 6.27 9.08 -13.55
CA ALA A 209 7.72 9.21 -13.73
C ALA A 209 8.41 9.78 -12.49
N ALA A 210 7.80 10.76 -11.78
CA ALA A 210 8.32 11.32 -10.54
C ALA A 210 8.27 10.30 -9.40
N ILE A 211 7.11 9.65 -9.19
CA ILE A 211 6.96 8.58 -8.18
C ILE A 211 7.95 7.44 -8.46
N GLY A 212 8.07 7.05 -9.73
CA GLY A 212 8.99 5.99 -10.17
C GLY A 212 10.46 6.32 -9.93
N ALA A 213 10.86 7.59 -10.10
CA ALA A 213 12.22 8.06 -9.79
C ALA A 213 12.56 7.88 -8.30
N GLY A 214 11.65 8.27 -7.40
CA GLY A 214 11.79 8.05 -5.97
C GLY A 214 11.84 6.55 -5.60
N ALA A 215 11.00 5.73 -6.23
CA ALA A 215 10.99 4.28 -6.01
C ALA A 215 12.24 3.58 -6.55
N LEU A 216 12.80 4.05 -7.68
CA LEU A 216 14.06 3.55 -8.22
C LEU A 216 15.23 3.91 -7.31
N GLY A 217 15.22 5.11 -6.73
CA GLY A 217 16.27 5.54 -5.82
C GLY A 217 17.60 5.86 -6.53
N ASP A 218 17.56 6.26 -7.81
CA ASP A 218 18.78 6.60 -8.56
C ASP A 218 19.10 8.10 -8.43
N PRO A 219 20.23 8.47 -7.81
CA PRO A 219 20.61 9.87 -7.65
C PRO A 219 20.79 10.63 -8.98
N SER A 220 21.03 9.94 -10.08
CA SER A 220 21.13 10.57 -11.41
C SER A 220 19.83 11.22 -11.89
N LEU A 221 18.70 10.87 -11.28
CA LEU A 221 17.38 11.44 -11.57
C LEU A 221 17.08 12.72 -10.78
N VAL A 222 17.89 13.06 -9.78
CA VAL A 222 17.65 14.24 -8.92
C VAL A 222 17.61 15.55 -9.73
N PRO A 223 18.50 15.83 -10.70
CA PRO A 223 18.39 17.05 -11.49
C PRO A 223 17.05 17.14 -12.25
N TRP A 224 16.58 16.03 -12.82
CA TRP A 224 15.28 15.98 -13.48
C TRP A 224 14.12 16.22 -12.51
N LEU A 225 14.18 15.69 -11.27
CA LEU A 225 13.17 15.95 -10.25
C LEU A 225 13.14 17.43 -9.85
N ILE A 226 14.29 18.08 -9.73
CA ILE A 226 14.39 19.53 -9.44
C ILE A 226 13.71 20.34 -10.52
N ASP A 227 13.99 20.05 -11.80
CA ASP A 227 13.32 20.71 -12.93
C ASP A 227 11.79 20.54 -12.93
N ARG A 228 11.24 19.52 -12.23
CA ARG A 228 9.80 19.29 -12.11
C ARG A 228 9.17 20.03 -10.92
N MET A 229 9.97 20.56 -10.01
CA MET A 229 9.47 21.31 -8.86
C MET A 229 8.84 22.66 -9.25
N ASP A 230 9.14 23.19 -10.44
CA ASP A 230 8.49 24.36 -11.01
C ASP A 230 7.11 24.09 -11.59
N THR A 231 6.69 22.83 -11.66
CA THR A 231 5.37 22.44 -12.19
C THR A 231 4.41 22.14 -11.03
N PRO A 232 3.43 23.03 -10.72
CA PRO A 232 2.62 22.92 -9.52
C PRO A 232 1.93 21.56 -9.30
N THR A 233 1.45 20.94 -10.37
CA THR A 233 0.73 19.65 -10.31
C THR A 233 1.60 18.46 -9.91
N ILE A 234 2.92 18.57 -10.01
CA ILE A 234 3.87 17.49 -9.70
C ILE A 234 5.00 17.94 -8.76
N ALA A 235 5.10 19.22 -8.43
CA ALA A 235 6.15 19.78 -7.58
C ALA A 235 6.33 19.01 -6.27
N ARG A 236 5.25 18.80 -5.54
CA ARG A 236 5.27 18.11 -4.25
C ARG A 236 5.69 16.65 -4.37
N VAL A 237 5.22 15.96 -5.42
CA VAL A 237 5.61 14.57 -5.70
C VAL A 237 7.08 14.47 -6.11
N ALA A 238 7.60 15.47 -6.84
CA ALA A 238 9.03 15.54 -7.17
C ALA A 238 9.87 15.78 -5.91
N GLY A 239 9.39 16.62 -4.97
CA GLY A 239 10.00 16.81 -3.66
C GLY A 239 10.02 15.55 -2.82
N GLU A 240 8.89 14.82 -2.74
CA GLU A 240 8.83 13.52 -2.05
C GLU A 240 9.77 12.48 -2.69
N ALA A 241 9.84 12.43 -4.02
CA ALA A 241 10.78 11.55 -4.73
C ALA A 241 12.25 11.89 -4.40
N LEU A 242 12.58 13.16 -4.30
CA LEU A 242 13.90 13.62 -3.83
C LEU A 242 14.15 13.13 -2.40
N THR A 243 13.20 13.33 -1.48
CA THR A 243 13.28 12.85 -0.09
C THR A 243 13.49 11.33 -0.03
N MET A 244 12.77 10.57 -0.85
CA MET A 244 12.94 9.11 -0.92
C MET A 244 14.33 8.68 -1.35
N ILE A 245 14.98 9.43 -2.23
CA ILE A 245 16.35 9.16 -2.69
C ILE A 245 17.37 9.63 -1.64
N THR A 246 17.24 10.88 -1.18
CA THR A 246 18.30 11.59 -0.46
C THR A 246 18.16 11.55 1.06
N GLY A 247 16.97 11.26 1.56
CA GLY A 247 16.65 11.33 2.99
C GLY A 247 16.52 12.74 3.54
N ILE A 248 16.52 13.75 2.67
CA ILE A 248 16.36 15.13 3.11
C ILE A 248 14.91 15.38 3.57
N ASP A 249 14.76 16.15 4.62
CA ASP A 249 13.49 16.73 5.02
C ASP A 249 13.42 18.16 4.49
N ILE A 250 12.50 18.42 3.55
CA ILE A 250 12.41 19.70 2.84
C ILE A 250 12.06 20.85 3.79
N GLU A 251 11.21 20.60 4.80
CA GLU A 251 10.81 21.63 5.75
C GLU A 251 11.91 21.88 6.79
N LEU A 252 12.47 20.80 7.35
CA LEU A 252 13.51 20.90 8.39
C LEU A 252 14.80 21.54 7.88
N GLU A 253 15.13 21.30 6.60
CA GLU A 253 16.33 21.87 5.96
C GLU A 253 16.06 23.22 5.27
N GLU A 254 14.91 23.84 5.56
CA GLU A 254 14.51 25.16 5.02
C GLU A 254 14.52 25.24 3.48
N LEU A 255 14.13 24.15 2.82
CA LEU A 255 14.05 24.05 1.35
C LEU A 255 12.61 24.16 0.83
N ALA A 256 11.67 24.47 1.72
CA ALA A 256 10.28 24.66 1.38
C ALA A 256 10.04 26.02 0.75
N GLY A 257 9.26 26.04 -0.31
CA GLY A 257 8.69 27.23 -0.95
C GLY A 257 7.25 27.46 -0.48
N THR A 258 6.58 28.34 -1.19
CA THR A 258 5.17 28.68 -0.93
C THR A 258 4.25 27.97 -1.92
N ARG A 259 3.00 27.72 -1.49
CA ARG A 259 1.96 27.24 -2.41
C ARG A 259 1.78 28.23 -3.56
N PRO A 260 1.81 27.78 -4.83
CA PRO A 260 1.60 28.68 -5.98
C PRO A 260 0.22 29.37 -5.90
N GLU A 261 0.19 30.66 -6.24
CA GLU A 261 -1.05 31.42 -6.27
C GLU A 261 -2.03 30.81 -7.28
N GLY A 262 -3.29 30.68 -6.88
CA GLY A 262 -4.35 30.10 -7.72
C GLY A 262 -4.31 28.59 -7.88
N PHE A 263 -3.34 27.87 -7.30
CA PHE A 263 -3.35 26.40 -7.34
C PHE A 263 -4.44 25.85 -6.43
N ASN A 264 -5.35 25.07 -7.01
CA ASN A 264 -6.38 24.33 -6.28
C ASN A 264 -6.31 22.84 -6.64
N ALA A 265 -6.22 22.00 -5.61
CA ALA A 265 -6.37 20.55 -5.70
C ALA A 265 -7.19 20.10 -4.49
N GLY A 266 -8.21 19.30 -4.71
CA GLY A 266 -9.12 18.89 -3.65
C GLY A 266 -10.52 19.51 -3.80
N PRO A 267 -11.42 19.27 -2.82
CA PRO A 267 -12.79 19.75 -2.88
C PRO A 267 -12.84 21.28 -2.84
N THR A 268 -13.80 21.84 -3.54
CA THR A 268 -14.06 23.28 -3.57
C THR A 268 -15.28 23.64 -2.69
N ASP A 269 -15.44 24.92 -2.36
CA ASP A 269 -16.61 25.43 -1.63
C ASP A 269 -17.84 25.59 -2.54
N ASP A 270 -17.74 25.28 -3.84
CA ASP A 270 -18.87 25.32 -4.77
C ASP A 270 -19.82 24.13 -4.49
N PRO A 271 -21.06 24.37 -4.03
CA PRO A 271 -22.03 23.30 -3.77
C PRO A 271 -22.44 22.51 -5.03
N LYS A 272 -22.07 22.98 -6.23
CA LYS A 272 -22.28 22.27 -7.49
C LYS A 272 -21.11 21.38 -7.88
N ASP A 273 -19.96 21.54 -7.24
CA ASP A 273 -18.81 20.67 -7.45
C ASP A 273 -19.04 19.34 -6.72
N LEU A 274 -19.28 18.30 -7.50
CA LEU A 274 -19.47 16.95 -6.97
C LEU A 274 -18.13 16.22 -6.69
N ASN A 275 -16.99 16.85 -7.00
CA ASN A 275 -15.70 16.28 -6.72
C ASN A 275 -15.30 16.51 -5.25
N VAL A 276 -15.49 15.50 -4.44
CA VAL A 276 -15.10 15.49 -3.01
C VAL A 276 -13.74 14.86 -2.77
N ALA A 277 -12.98 14.54 -3.83
CA ALA A 277 -11.68 13.92 -3.70
C ALA A 277 -10.69 14.89 -3.04
N MET A 278 -10.09 14.44 -1.94
CA MET A 278 -9.04 15.20 -1.26
C MET A 278 -7.77 15.26 -2.12
N ASP A 279 -7.02 16.33 -1.97
CA ASP A 279 -5.70 16.43 -2.58
C ASP A 279 -4.78 15.33 -2.07
N ALA A 280 -4.35 14.43 -2.95
CA ALA A 280 -3.48 13.30 -2.60
C ALA A 280 -2.11 13.72 -2.05
N ASP A 281 -1.70 14.95 -2.32
CA ASP A 281 -0.39 15.51 -1.95
C ASP A 281 -0.49 16.57 -0.84
N GLU A 282 -1.65 16.76 -0.22
CA GLU A 282 -1.90 17.81 0.77
C GLU A 282 -0.87 17.84 1.90
N ASN A 283 -0.41 16.67 2.32
CA ASN A 283 0.58 16.52 3.40
C ASN A 283 2.03 16.53 2.90
N LEU A 284 2.29 16.91 1.65
CA LEU A 284 3.63 17.05 1.10
C LEU A 284 4.03 18.53 1.09
N PRO A 285 5.25 18.88 1.53
CA PRO A 285 5.75 20.24 1.46
C PRO A 285 5.89 20.70 0.00
N TRP A 286 5.69 21.98 -0.23
CA TRP A 286 6.04 22.62 -1.50
C TRP A 286 7.55 22.84 -1.54
N PRO A 287 8.29 22.20 -2.45
CA PRO A 287 9.73 22.44 -2.56
C PRO A 287 9.99 23.78 -3.28
N ASP A 288 11.05 24.46 -2.86
CA ASP A 288 11.64 25.57 -3.64
C ASP A 288 12.73 24.99 -4.53
N ALA A 289 12.54 25.08 -5.86
CA ALA A 289 13.44 24.47 -6.83
C ALA A 289 14.88 25.02 -6.76
N ASP A 290 15.05 26.34 -6.54
CA ASP A 290 16.36 26.99 -6.45
C ASP A 290 17.10 26.58 -5.18
N LEU A 291 16.41 26.57 -4.02
CA LEU A 291 16.98 26.13 -2.76
C LEU A 291 17.39 24.66 -2.82
N VAL A 292 16.53 23.79 -3.38
CA VAL A 292 16.82 22.37 -3.57
C VAL A 292 17.99 22.18 -4.53
N ALA A 293 18.06 22.94 -5.64
CA ALA A 293 19.19 22.90 -6.59
C ALA A 293 20.51 23.30 -5.92
N ALA A 294 20.49 24.37 -5.13
CA ALA A 294 21.65 24.81 -4.37
C ALA A 294 22.12 23.76 -3.35
N TRP A 295 21.17 23.15 -2.63
CA TRP A 295 21.45 22.05 -1.71
C TRP A 295 22.04 20.84 -2.44
N TRP A 296 21.45 20.43 -3.56
CA TRP A 296 21.94 19.31 -4.36
C TRP A 296 23.36 19.57 -4.89
N GLY A 297 23.63 20.78 -5.39
CA GLY A 297 24.96 21.20 -5.82
C GLY A 297 26.05 20.93 -4.80
N LYS A 298 25.77 21.20 -3.52
CA LYS A 298 26.68 20.99 -2.38
C LYS A 298 26.79 19.53 -1.92
N ASN A 299 25.72 18.75 -2.10
CA ASN A 299 25.59 17.42 -1.47
C ASN A 299 25.70 16.24 -2.46
N LYS A 300 25.60 16.46 -3.77
CA LYS A 300 25.59 15.39 -4.80
C LYS A 300 26.76 14.39 -4.68
N GLY A 301 27.93 14.85 -4.21
CA GLY A 301 29.10 13.98 -4.02
C GLY A 301 28.92 12.89 -2.95
N ARG A 302 27.88 12.96 -2.12
CA ARG A 302 27.53 11.92 -1.13
C ARG A 302 26.82 10.73 -1.75
N PHE A 303 26.34 10.85 -2.99
CA PHE A 303 25.48 9.88 -3.66
C PHE A 303 26.23 9.22 -4.83
N GLN A 304 26.44 7.94 -4.72
CA GLN A 304 27.15 7.19 -5.75
C GLN A 304 26.26 6.92 -6.96
N SER A 305 26.66 7.39 -8.14
CA SER A 305 25.95 7.11 -9.39
C SER A 305 25.88 5.61 -9.67
N GLY A 306 24.75 5.14 -10.21
CA GLY A 306 24.51 3.73 -10.50
C GLY A 306 24.17 2.85 -9.29
N THR A 307 24.21 3.42 -8.08
CA THR A 307 23.79 2.74 -6.86
C THR A 307 22.41 3.24 -6.46
N ARG A 308 21.50 2.32 -6.16
CA ARG A 308 20.17 2.68 -5.64
C ARG A 308 20.29 3.17 -4.20
N HIS A 309 19.73 4.33 -3.94
CA HIS A 309 19.65 4.93 -2.62
C HIS A 309 18.22 4.91 -2.09
N PHE A 310 18.11 4.86 -0.80
CA PHE A 310 16.87 5.01 -0.06
C PHE A 310 17.16 5.83 1.20
N LEU A 311 16.48 6.96 1.35
CA LEU A 311 16.67 7.88 2.48
C LEU A 311 18.16 8.18 2.76
N GLY A 312 18.88 8.54 1.70
CA GLY A 312 20.26 9.03 1.78
C GLY A 312 21.36 7.97 1.83
N LYS A 313 21.00 6.69 1.87
CA LYS A 313 21.99 5.60 1.93
C LYS A 313 21.75 4.57 0.82
N PRO A 314 22.78 3.82 0.42
CA PRO A 314 22.59 2.67 -0.43
C PRO A 314 21.55 1.71 0.14
N VAL A 315 20.72 1.14 -0.73
CA VAL A 315 19.68 0.19 -0.34
C VAL A 315 20.33 -1.05 0.26
N SER A 316 20.10 -1.28 1.55
CA SER A 316 20.55 -2.50 2.26
C SER A 316 19.48 -2.99 3.24
N PRO A 317 19.45 -4.29 3.57
CA PRO A 317 18.49 -4.82 4.54
C PRO A 317 18.55 -4.11 5.89
N GLU A 318 19.73 -3.74 6.38
CA GLU A 318 19.94 -3.06 7.66
C GLU A 318 19.32 -1.67 7.64
N HIS A 319 19.58 -0.92 6.56
CA HIS A 319 19.02 0.43 6.40
C HIS A 319 17.51 0.42 6.23
N LEU A 320 16.97 -0.54 5.49
CA LEU A 320 15.52 -0.72 5.34
C LEU A 320 14.83 -1.07 6.66
N ARG A 321 15.46 -1.92 7.52
CA ARG A 321 14.95 -2.20 8.86
C ARG A 321 14.97 -0.95 9.75
N LEU A 322 16.01 -0.13 9.64
CA LEU A 322 16.05 1.16 10.33
C LEU A 322 14.90 2.06 9.88
N ALA A 323 14.63 2.15 8.58
CA ALA A 323 13.52 2.93 8.04
C ALA A 323 12.14 2.41 8.52
N LEU A 324 11.97 1.10 8.71
CA LEU A 324 10.76 0.55 9.35
C LEU A 324 10.57 1.03 10.79
N LYS A 325 11.66 1.31 11.51
CA LYS A 325 11.63 1.79 12.91
C LYS A 325 11.34 3.28 13.02
N THR A 326 11.96 4.08 12.16
CA THR A 326 12.09 5.53 12.34
C THR A 326 11.47 6.37 11.24
N GLY A 327 11.15 5.77 10.09
CA GLY A 327 10.65 6.48 8.92
C GLY A 327 9.19 6.92 9.03
N LEU A 328 8.82 7.86 8.17
CA LEU A 328 7.42 8.23 7.94
C LEU A 328 6.65 7.07 7.31
N GLN A 329 5.33 7.10 7.38
CA GLN A 329 4.49 5.98 6.93
C GLN A 329 4.75 5.57 5.47
N ARG A 330 4.96 6.53 4.57
CA ARG A 330 5.30 6.27 3.15
C ARG A 330 6.67 5.59 3.00
N GLN A 331 7.66 6.04 3.77
CA GLN A 331 9.01 5.47 3.80
C GLN A 331 8.99 4.04 4.35
N ARG A 332 8.23 3.80 5.41
CA ARG A 332 8.04 2.48 6.00
C ARG A 332 7.37 1.51 5.03
N ALA A 333 6.35 1.96 4.28
CA ALA A 333 5.69 1.16 3.26
C ALA A 333 6.66 0.78 2.11
N ALA A 334 7.50 1.71 1.67
CA ALA A 334 8.54 1.46 0.67
C ALA A 334 9.60 0.48 1.18
N ALA A 335 10.07 0.63 2.42
CA ALA A 335 11.02 -0.27 3.06
C ALA A 335 10.45 -1.70 3.21
N ALA A 336 9.19 -1.83 3.60
CA ALA A 336 8.51 -3.13 3.70
C ALA A 336 8.46 -3.86 2.35
N LEU A 337 8.17 -3.12 1.27
CA LEU A 337 8.15 -3.65 -0.10
C LEU A 337 9.54 -4.11 -0.57
N GLU A 338 10.58 -3.32 -0.31
CA GLU A 338 11.97 -3.69 -0.65
C GLU A 338 12.41 -4.94 0.12
N LEU A 339 12.13 -5.02 1.41
CA LEU A 339 12.46 -6.18 2.24
C LEU A 339 11.72 -7.43 1.78
N ALA A 340 10.44 -7.33 1.42
CA ALA A 340 9.67 -8.45 0.90
C ALA A 340 10.28 -8.98 -0.42
N ARG A 341 10.67 -8.08 -1.33
CA ARG A 341 11.34 -8.44 -2.58
C ARG A 341 12.73 -9.08 -2.35
N MET A 342 13.49 -8.59 -1.36
CA MET A 342 14.81 -9.14 -1.03
C MET A 342 14.75 -10.49 -0.34
N ASN A 343 13.64 -10.79 0.31
CA ASN A 343 13.44 -12.01 1.09
C ASN A 343 12.15 -12.72 0.67
N PRO A 344 12.02 -13.16 -0.60
CA PRO A 344 10.88 -13.97 -1.01
C PRO A 344 10.81 -15.21 -0.12
N GLY A 345 9.64 -15.55 0.36
CA GLY A 345 9.44 -16.63 1.34
C GLY A 345 9.26 -16.15 2.79
N ARG A 346 9.41 -14.84 3.05
CA ARG A 346 9.05 -14.25 4.34
C ARG A 346 7.82 -13.36 4.22
N PRO A 347 6.93 -13.36 5.21
CA PRO A 347 5.79 -12.44 5.25
C PRO A 347 6.24 -10.98 5.16
N MET A 348 5.53 -10.19 4.36
CA MET A 348 5.78 -8.76 4.25
C MET A 348 5.37 -8.04 5.53
N PHE A 349 6.19 -7.13 6.04
CA PHE A 349 5.86 -6.34 7.23
C PHE A 349 4.57 -5.53 7.04
N GLU A 350 3.62 -5.59 8.02
CA GLU A 350 2.36 -4.86 7.95
C GLU A 350 2.48 -3.49 8.62
N VAL A 351 2.73 -2.49 7.80
CA VAL A 351 2.94 -1.10 8.25
C VAL A 351 1.69 -0.42 8.82
N ARG A 352 0.50 -1.00 8.61
CA ARG A 352 -0.78 -0.48 9.12
C ARG A 352 -1.28 -1.22 10.35
N ALA A 353 -0.53 -2.20 10.83
CA ALA A 353 -0.86 -2.90 12.06
C ALA A 353 -0.89 -1.94 13.26
N PRO A 354 -1.62 -2.26 14.35
CA PRO A 354 -1.54 -1.51 15.60
C PRO A 354 -0.10 -1.37 16.09
N ALA A 355 0.24 -0.19 16.63
CA ALA A 355 1.61 0.16 17.00
C ALA A 355 2.29 -0.85 17.93
N ALA A 356 1.53 -1.47 18.86
CA ALA A 356 2.05 -2.50 19.76
C ALA A 356 2.55 -3.73 19.00
N ARG A 357 1.80 -4.20 17.99
CA ARG A 357 2.20 -5.31 17.13
C ARG A 357 3.42 -4.93 16.29
N GLN A 358 3.40 -3.77 15.66
CA GLN A 358 4.54 -3.31 14.86
C GLN A 358 5.84 -3.21 15.68
N ARG A 359 5.78 -2.67 16.90
CA ARG A 359 6.96 -2.61 17.79
C ARG A 359 7.52 -3.99 18.11
N LYS A 360 6.65 -4.97 18.38
CA LYS A 360 7.06 -6.37 18.62
C LYS A 360 7.75 -6.98 17.39
N GLU A 361 7.14 -6.81 16.21
CA GLU A 361 7.69 -7.36 14.95
C GLU A 361 9.02 -6.69 14.57
N VAL A 362 9.11 -5.36 14.70
CA VAL A 362 10.34 -4.60 14.42
C VAL A 362 11.49 -4.96 15.37
N ALA A 363 11.19 -5.32 16.62
CA ALA A 363 12.21 -5.78 17.57
C ALA A 363 12.78 -7.18 17.21
N ALA A 364 12.00 -7.96 16.42
CA ALA A 364 12.38 -9.33 16.03
C ALA A 364 13.13 -9.39 14.68
N ILE A 365 13.23 -8.29 13.94
CA ILE A 365 13.93 -8.17 12.66
C ILE A 365 15.14 -7.25 12.75
#